data_a9d771d3741d3bbdb685d5a133a3238a
#
_entry.id   a9d771d3741d3bbdb685d5a133a3238a
#
_cell.length_a   1.000
_cell.length_b   1.000
_cell.length_c   1.000
_cell.angle_alpha   90.00
_cell.angle_beta   90.00
_cell.angle_gamma   90.00
#
_symmetry.space_group_name_H-M   'P 1'
#
loop_
_entity.id
_entity.type
_entity.pdbx_description
1 polymer ?
#
loop_
_entity_poly.entity_id
_entity_poly.type
_entity_poly.pdbx_seq_one_letter_code
_entity_poly.pdbx_strand_id
1 'polypeptide(L)'
;VVRTAGEISPEVVRVLPELRPANSKPVELPKTCPTCGSSLVRESSESATRCINSSCPAILRGALRHWVSKGAMDVDGLGSKLIEQLVDRGLVQSIADLYRLDMALLGSLERMGAKSAENLIQALDASRSQGWAKQLYGLGIHHVGDVNAKAITTAFPNADSLNQAACQAPDS
;
A
#
# COMPACT_ATOMS: atom_id res chain seq x y z
N VAL A 1 -5.89 11.93 30.29
CA VAL A 1 -5.19 13.20 30.16
C VAL A 1 -4.49 13.23 28.82
N VAL A 2 -4.78 14.26 28.05
CA VAL A 2 -4.18 14.50 26.73
C VAL A 2 -3.39 15.81 26.81
N ARG A 3 -2.22 15.84 26.18
CA ARG A 3 -1.45 17.07 25.95
C ARG A 3 -1.14 17.26 24.48
N THR A 4 -0.79 18.44 24.08
CA THR A 4 -0.22 18.72 22.76
C THR A 4 1.27 18.30 22.76
N ALA A 5 1.65 17.42 21.84
CA ALA A 5 3.04 17.10 21.57
C ALA A 5 3.46 17.88 20.32
N GLY A 6 4.46 18.76 20.43
CA GLY A 6 4.79 19.71 19.38
C GLY A 6 3.68 20.75 19.19
N GLU A 7 3.51 21.25 17.96
CA GLU A 7 2.56 22.34 17.69
C GLU A 7 1.10 21.88 17.48
N ILE A 8 0.85 20.64 17.06
CA ILE A 8 -0.49 20.24 16.57
C ILE A 8 -0.93 18.83 17.03
N SER A 9 -0.03 17.89 17.35
CA SER A 9 -0.39 16.49 17.58
C SER A 9 -0.82 16.24 19.04
N PRO A 10 -2.05 15.68 19.29
CA PRO A 10 -2.44 15.28 20.65
C PRO A 10 -1.73 13.98 21.06
N GLU A 11 -1.22 13.94 22.29
CA GLU A 11 -0.61 12.77 22.89
C GLU A 11 -1.37 12.38 24.16
N VAL A 12 -1.68 11.09 24.32
CA VAL A 12 -2.27 10.55 25.54
C VAL A 12 -1.16 10.35 26.58
N VAL A 13 -1.14 11.18 27.62
CA VAL A 13 -0.12 11.13 28.69
C VAL A 13 -0.43 10.04 29.70
N ARG A 14 -1.68 9.96 30.15
CA ARG A 14 -2.15 8.94 31.09
C ARG A 14 -3.66 8.73 31.03
N VAL A 15 -4.09 7.55 31.44
CA VAL A 15 -5.49 7.22 31.67
C VAL A 15 -5.82 7.51 33.14
N LEU A 16 -7.07 7.90 33.40
CA LEU A 16 -7.63 8.10 34.75
C LEU A 16 -8.74 7.06 34.96
N PRO A 17 -8.40 5.83 35.40
CA PRO A 17 -9.38 4.76 35.58
C PRO A 17 -10.46 5.12 36.60
N GLU A 18 -10.12 5.95 37.60
CA GLU A 18 -11.00 6.43 38.67
C GLU A 18 -12.12 7.34 38.15
N LEU A 19 -11.91 7.99 37.01
CA LEU A 19 -12.92 8.85 36.36
C LEU A 19 -13.70 8.14 35.24
N ARG A 20 -13.47 6.83 35.06
CA ARG A 20 -14.12 6.07 34.02
C ARG A 20 -15.60 5.82 34.39
N PRO A 21 -16.55 6.18 33.53
CA PRO A 21 -17.96 5.85 33.76
C PRO A 21 -18.17 4.33 33.96
N ALA A 22 -19.07 3.96 34.88
CA ALA A 22 -19.31 2.55 35.20
C ALA A 22 -19.80 1.70 34.01
N ASN A 23 -20.40 2.34 33.01
CA ASN A 23 -20.92 1.70 31.79
C ASN A 23 -19.89 1.68 30.64
N SER A 24 -18.64 2.10 30.87
CA SER A 24 -17.59 2.07 29.85
C SER A 24 -17.26 0.61 29.49
N LYS A 25 -17.20 0.34 28.21
CA LYS A 25 -16.79 -0.96 27.68
C LYS A 25 -15.43 -0.83 26.96
N PRO A 26 -14.59 -1.87 27.00
CA PRO A 26 -13.39 -1.92 26.16
C PRO A 26 -13.77 -1.79 24.66
N VAL A 27 -12.91 -1.12 23.89
CA VAL A 27 -13.04 -1.11 22.44
C VAL A 27 -12.56 -2.48 21.92
N GLU A 28 -13.45 -3.21 21.29
CA GLU A 28 -13.11 -4.46 20.64
C GLU A 28 -12.82 -4.20 19.15
N LEU A 29 -11.67 -4.64 18.69
CA LEU A 29 -11.35 -4.60 17.27
C LEU A 29 -12.10 -5.71 16.54
N PRO A 30 -12.52 -5.48 15.29
CA PRO A 30 -13.18 -6.52 14.51
C PRO A 30 -12.25 -7.73 14.33
N LYS A 31 -12.82 -8.92 14.33
CA LYS A 31 -12.09 -10.18 14.07
C LYS A 31 -12.00 -10.49 12.58
N THR A 32 -12.83 -9.85 11.78
CA THR A 32 -12.89 -10.00 10.32
C THR A 32 -12.67 -8.67 9.62
N CYS A 33 -12.07 -8.73 8.45
CA CYS A 33 -11.85 -7.54 7.63
C CYS A 33 -13.18 -6.93 7.17
N PRO A 34 -13.45 -5.65 7.43
CA PRO A 34 -14.71 -5.02 7.04
C PRO A 34 -14.89 -4.89 5.52
N THR A 35 -13.82 -5.04 4.74
CA THR A 35 -13.85 -4.92 3.28
C THR A 35 -14.04 -6.25 2.57
N CYS A 36 -13.38 -7.31 3.02
CA CYS A 36 -13.39 -8.61 2.32
C CYS A 36 -13.90 -9.78 3.17
N GLY A 37 -14.23 -9.56 4.45
CA GLY A 37 -14.74 -10.59 5.36
C GLY A 37 -13.69 -11.61 5.85
N SER A 38 -12.46 -11.58 5.33
CA SER A 38 -11.40 -12.51 5.76
C SER A 38 -10.98 -12.27 7.20
N SER A 39 -10.52 -13.33 7.88
CA SER A 39 -9.99 -13.22 9.24
C SER A 39 -8.85 -12.23 9.33
N LEU A 40 -8.85 -11.43 10.38
CA LEU A 40 -7.75 -10.53 10.69
C LEU A 40 -6.73 -11.25 11.56
N VAL A 41 -5.45 -10.97 11.34
CA VAL A 41 -4.33 -11.53 12.08
C VAL A 41 -3.61 -10.42 12.83
N ARG A 42 -3.21 -10.74 14.06
CA ARG A 42 -2.31 -9.91 14.86
C ARG A 42 -1.16 -10.81 15.31
N GLU A 43 0.03 -10.49 14.84
CA GLU A 43 1.24 -11.18 15.29
C GLU A 43 1.55 -10.81 16.74
N SER A 44 2.13 -11.77 17.47
CA SER A 44 2.43 -11.60 18.91
C SER A 44 3.44 -10.48 19.17
N SER A 45 4.30 -10.20 18.20
CA SER A 45 5.31 -9.13 18.24
C SER A 45 4.78 -7.76 17.80
N GLU A 46 3.56 -7.69 17.22
CA GLU A 46 2.99 -6.46 16.68
C GLU A 46 1.74 -6.00 17.42
N SER A 47 1.57 -4.68 17.50
CA SER A 47 0.34 -4.07 18.01
C SER A 47 -0.76 -3.97 16.95
N ALA A 48 -0.41 -4.07 15.68
CA ALA A 48 -1.33 -3.89 14.57
C ALA A 48 -2.09 -5.18 14.23
N THR A 49 -3.41 -5.05 14.00
CA THR A 49 -4.26 -6.12 13.46
C THR A 49 -4.40 -5.89 11.96
N ARG A 50 -4.13 -6.91 11.14
CA ARG A 50 -4.05 -6.78 9.68
C ARG A 50 -4.90 -7.80 8.94
N CYS A 51 -5.41 -7.42 7.79
CA CYS A 51 -5.93 -8.35 6.81
C CYS A 51 -4.75 -8.95 6.01
N ILE A 52 -4.70 -10.27 5.93
CA ILE A 52 -3.64 -10.99 5.16
C ILE A 52 -4.14 -11.50 3.81
N ASN A 53 -5.37 -11.21 3.44
CA ASN A 53 -5.92 -11.62 2.15
C ASN A 53 -5.35 -10.73 1.03
N SER A 54 -4.45 -11.25 0.22
CA SER A 54 -3.84 -10.55 -0.91
C SER A 54 -4.85 -10.06 -1.96
N SER A 55 -6.03 -10.70 -2.03
CA SER A 55 -7.12 -10.31 -2.93
C SER A 55 -8.07 -9.28 -2.29
N CYS A 56 -7.76 -8.76 -1.10
CA CYS A 56 -8.58 -7.74 -0.46
C CYS A 56 -8.49 -6.41 -1.23
N PRO A 57 -9.62 -5.83 -1.67
CA PRO A 57 -9.61 -4.56 -2.39
C PRO A 57 -8.96 -3.41 -1.61
N ALA A 58 -9.07 -3.41 -0.27
CA ALA A 58 -8.42 -2.40 0.57
C ALA A 58 -6.89 -2.54 0.56
N ILE A 59 -6.38 -3.77 0.59
CA ILE A 59 -4.93 -4.07 0.48
C ILE A 59 -4.44 -3.65 -0.89
N LEU A 60 -5.15 -4.05 -1.95
CA LEU A 60 -4.80 -3.69 -3.32
C LEU A 60 -4.75 -2.17 -3.52
N ARG A 61 -5.76 -1.42 -3.07
CA ARG A 61 -5.74 0.06 -3.14
C ARG A 61 -4.54 0.65 -2.41
N GLY A 62 -4.17 0.11 -1.24
CA GLY A 62 -2.98 0.51 -0.50
C GLY A 62 -1.69 0.26 -1.28
N ALA A 63 -1.53 -0.94 -1.82
CA ALA A 63 -0.39 -1.34 -2.64
C ALA A 63 -0.25 -0.46 -3.89
N LEU A 64 -1.35 -0.21 -4.61
CA LEU A 64 -1.35 0.67 -5.79
C LEU A 64 -0.94 2.10 -5.45
N ARG A 65 -1.49 2.68 -4.35
CA ARG A 65 -1.09 4.04 -3.91
C ARG A 65 0.39 4.10 -3.57
N HIS A 66 0.92 3.08 -2.91
CA HIS A 66 2.34 3.01 -2.58
C HIS A 66 3.19 2.90 -3.84
N TRP A 67 2.82 1.98 -4.74
CA TRP A 67 3.52 1.77 -6.00
C TRP A 67 3.65 3.03 -6.85
N VAL A 68 2.57 3.80 -7.00
CA VAL A 68 2.56 5.00 -7.84
C VAL A 68 3.13 6.24 -7.14
N SER A 69 3.49 6.14 -5.86
CA SER A 69 3.98 7.27 -5.08
C SER A 69 5.31 7.81 -5.62
N LYS A 70 5.59 9.09 -5.30
CA LYS A 70 6.83 9.79 -5.71
C LYS A 70 8.10 9.07 -5.27
N GLY A 71 8.07 8.40 -4.11
CA GLY A 71 9.20 7.62 -3.59
C GLY A 71 9.45 6.31 -4.33
N ALA A 72 8.45 5.77 -5.02
CA ALA A 72 8.49 4.52 -5.77
C ALA A 72 8.50 4.80 -7.28
N MET A 73 7.44 4.50 -8.00
CA MET A 73 7.40 4.56 -9.46
C MET A 73 7.07 5.96 -10.00
N ASP A 74 6.65 6.90 -9.15
CA ASP A 74 6.39 8.32 -9.48
C ASP A 74 5.44 8.50 -10.67
N VAL A 75 4.25 7.90 -10.57
CA VAL A 75 3.25 7.93 -11.65
C VAL A 75 2.28 9.08 -11.40
N ASP A 76 2.45 10.17 -12.11
CA ASP A 76 1.52 11.29 -12.07
C ASP A 76 0.16 10.95 -12.69
N GLY A 77 -0.90 11.56 -12.15
CA GLY A 77 -2.26 11.39 -12.64
C GLY A 77 -3.03 10.21 -12.05
N LEU A 78 -2.37 9.28 -11.34
CA LEU A 78 -3.01 8.13 -10.71
C LEU A 78 -3.31 8.38 -9.21
N GLY A 79 -4.21 9.32 -8.94
CA GLY A 79 -4.62 9.67 -7.59
C GLY A 79 -5.58 8.65 -6.94
N SER A 80 -5.83 8.81 -5.62
CA SER A 80 -6.63 7.85 -4.83
C SER A 80 -8.02 7.58 -5.41
N LYS A 81 -8.72 8.60 -5.92
CA LYS A 81 -10.07 8.43 -6.51
C LYS A 81 -10.05 7.58 -7.78
N LEU A 82 -9.01 7.72 -8.59
CA LEU A 82 -8.86 6.92 -9.81
C LEU A 82 -8.50 5.47 -9.48
N ILE A 83 -7.61 5.25 -8.51
CA ILE A 83 -7.30 3.91 -8.00
C ILE A 83 -8.56 3.22 -7.46
N GLU A 84 -9.40 3.94 -6.71
CA GLU A 84 -10.68 3.41 -6.22
C GLU A 84 -11.58 2.97 -7.38
N GLN A 85 -11.77 3.82 -8.41
CA GLN A 85 -12.58 3.45 -9.57
C GLN A 85 -12.03 2.22 -10.30
N LEU A 86 -10.71 2.15 -10.51
CA LEU A 86 -10.06 1.02 -11.20
C LEU A 86 -10.26 -0.30 -10.45
N VAL A 87 -10.10 -0.28 -9.13
CA VAL A 87 -10.27 -1.47 -8.28
C VAL A 87 -11.75 -1.84 -8.15
N ASP A 88 -12.64 -0.87 -7.92
CA ASP A 88 -14.07 -1.13 -7.71
C ASP A 88 -14.77 -1.66 -8.97
N ARG A 89 -14.30 -1.25 -10.15
CA ARG A 89 -14.77 -1.78 -11.44
C ARG A 89 -14.08 -3.08 -11.84
N GLY A 90 -13.13 -3.58 -11.05
CA GLY A 90 -12.38 -4.80 -11.36
C GLY A 90 -11.42 -4.68 -12.54
N LEU A 91 -11.10 -3.45 -12.97
CA LEU A 91 -10.19 -3.19 -14.10
C LEU A 91 -8.73 -3.42 -13.72
N VAL A 92 -8.41 -3.33 -12.44
CA VAL A 92 -7.08 -3.56 -11.87
C VAL A 92 -7.25 -4.48 -10.66
N GLN A 93 -6.59 -5.62 -10.68
CA GLN A 93 -6.56 -6.63 -9.62
C GLN A 93 -5.15 -6.87 -9.09
N SER A 94 -4.14 -6.29 -9.75
CA SER A 94 -2.73 -6.34 -9.36
C SER A 94 -1.99 -5.08 -9.79
N ILE A 95 -0.79 -4.86 -9.26
CA ILE A 95 0.10 -3.78 -9.72
C ILE A 95 0.40 -3.91 -11.22
N ALA A 96 0.58 -5.13 -11.72
CA ALA A 96 0.90 -5.38 -13.12
C ALA A 96 -0.22 -4.94 -14.08
N ASP A 97 -1.47 -4.95 -13.64
CA ASP A 97 -2.61 -4.56 -14.47
C ASP A 97 -2.61 -3.05 -14.78
N LEU A 98 -1.95 -2.22 -13.95
CA LEU A 98 -1.75 -0.79 -14.26
C LEU A 98 -1.09 -0.60 -15.63
N TYR A 99 -0.16 -1.47 -15.98
CA TYR A 99 0.62 -1.42 -17.22
C TYR A 99 -0.09 -2.05 -18.43
N ARG A 100 -1.33 -2.51 -18.24
CA ARG A 100 -2.23 -3.03 -19.30
C ARG A 100 -3.38 -2.06 -19.60
N LEU A 101 -3.47 -0.95 -18.86
CA LEU A 101 -4.49 0.07 -19.10
C LEU A 101 -4.26 0.72 -20.46
N ASP A 102 -5.35 0.96 -21.17
CA ASP A 102 -5.36 1.62 -22.46
C ASP A 102 -6.30 2.84 -22.48
N MET A 103 -6.27 3.58 -23.59
CA MET A 103 -7.09 4.78 -23.78
C MET A 103 -8.59 4.50 -23.70
N ALA A 104 -9.04 3.34 -24.19
CA ALA A 104 -10.45 2.98 -24.20
C ALA A 104 -10.97 2.72 -22.79
N LEU A 105 -10.20 1.94 -22.00
CA LEU A 105 -10.50 1.68 -20.58
C LEU A 105 -10.52 2.97 -19.77
N LEU A 106 -9.48 3.78 -19.89
CA LEU A 106 -9.38 5.04 -19.15
C LEU A 106 -10.48 6.02 -19.54
N GLY A 107 -10.82 6.12 -20.83
CA GLY A 107 -11.90 6.98 -21.31
C GLY A 107 -13.29 6.59 -20.82
N SER A 108 -13.47 5.37 -20.33
CA SER A 108 -14.72 4.89 -19.69
C SER A 108 -14.89 5.34 -18.24
N LEU A 109 -13.83 5.89 -17.62
CA LEU A 109 -13.84 6.30 -16.23
C LEU A 109 -14.42 7.69 -16.04
N GLU A 110 -15.03 7.91 -14.87
CA GLU A 110 -15.59 9.21 -14.54
C GLU A 110 -14.49 10.28 -14.42
N ARG A 111 -14.76 11.43 -15.01
CA ARG A 111 -13.87 12.60 -14.99
C ARG A 111 -12.49 12.35 -15.65
N MET A 112 -12.38 11.34 -16.50
CA MET A 112 -11.18 11.04 -17.26
C MET A 112 -11.34 11.58 -18.68
N GLY A 113 -10.74 12.75 -18.97
CA GLY A 113 -10.67 13.31 -20.33
C GLY A 113 -9.55 12.66 -21.14
N ALA A 114 -9.64 12.72 -22.47
CA ALA A 114 -8.66 12.13 -23.38
C ALA A 114 -7.22 12.56 -23.06
N LYS A 115 -6.99 13.86 -22.79
CA LYS A 115 -5.66 14.36 -22.45
C LYS A 115 -5.12 13.81 -21.12
N SER A 116 -5.99 13.63 -20.11
CA SER A 116 -5.61 13.05 -18.83
C SER A 116 -5.27 11.57 -18.98
N ALA A 117 -6.02 10.84 -19.80
CA ALA A 117 -5.76 9.43 -20.09
C ALA A 117 -4.41 9.26 -20.82
N GLU A 118 -4.16 10.10 -21.84
CA GLU A 118 -2.89 10.11 -22.58
C GLU A 118 -1.70 10.37 -21.63
N ASN A 119 -1.79 11.42 -20.79
CA ASN A 119 -0.74 11.76 -19.84
C ASN A 119 -0.49 10.61 -18.84
N LEU A 120 -1.54 9.95 -18.37
CA LEU A 120 -1.41 8.83 -17.45
C LEU A 120 -0.70 7.63 -18.11
N ILE A 121 -1.04 7.29 -19.36
CA ILE A 121 -0.35 6.20 -20.08
C ILE A 121 1.13 6.55 -20.27
N GLN A 122 1.43 7.80 -20.66
CA GLN A 122 2.82 8.25 -20.77
C GLN A 122 3.57 8.17 -19.44
N ALA A 123 2.93 8.55 -18.32
CA ALA A 123 3.53 8.45 -16.98
C ALA A 123 3.77 6.98 -16.57
N LEU A 124 2.84 6.08 -16.86
CA LEU A 124 3.01 4.64 -16.63
C LEU A 124 4.17 4.08 -17.46
N ASP A 125 4.26 4.43 -18.74
CA ASP A 125 5.36 3.97 -19.58
C ASP A 125 6.71 4.53 -19.12
N ALA A 126 6.78 5.81 -18.78
CA ALA A 126 7.98 6.43 -18.21
C ALA A 126 8.42 5.76 -16.91
N SER A 127 7.47 5.34 -16.07
CA SER A 127 7.75 4.67 -14.80
C SER A 127 8.49 3.33 -14.97
N ARG A 128 8.33 2.64 -16.13
CA ARG A 128 9.04 1.38 -16.42
C ARG A 128 10.57 1.54 -16.38
N SER A 129 11.08 2.76 -16.60
CA SER A 129 12.51 3.07 -16.54
C SER A 129 13.03 3.35 -15.13
N GLN A 130 12.19 3.33 -14.12
CA GLN A 130 12.63 3.52 -12.74
C GLN A 130 13.57 2.41 -12.30
N GLY A 131 14.60 2.79 -11.51
CA GLY A 131 15.64 1.87 -11.04
C GLY A 131 15.10 0.75 -10.14
N TRP A 132 15.79 -0.38 -10.13
CA TRP A 132 15.40 -1.60 -9.41
C TRP A 132 15.12 -1.36 -7.91
N ALA A 133 15.88 -0.48 -7.24
CA ALA A 133 15.64 -0.13 -5.83
C ALA A 133 14.26 0.50 -5.60
N LYS A 134 13.81 1.38 -6.51
CA LYS A 134 12.49 1.99 -6.44
C LYS A 134 11.37 0.98 -6.72
N GLN A 135 11.58 0.07 -7.66
CA GLN A 135 10.65 -1.01 -7.96
C GLN A 135 10.50 -1.91 -6.72
N LEU A 136 11.59 -2.34 -6.11
CA LEU A 136 11.57 -3.18 -4.91
C LEU A 136 10.89 -2.47 -3.74
N TYR A 137 11.20 -1.19 -3.51
CA TYR A 137 10.52 -0.37 -2.51
C TYR A 137 9.01 -0.25 -2.80
N GLY A 138 8.66 -0.03 -4.06
CA GLY A 138 7.27 0.13 -4.53
C GLY A 138 6.39 -1.11 -4.31
N LEU A 139 6.96 -2.31 -4.26
CA LEU A 139 6.23 -3.53 -3.92
C LEU A 139 5.69 -3.53 -2.49
N GLY A 140 6.20 -2.66 -1.61
CA GLY A 140 5.70 -2.51 -0.25
C GLY A 140 5.92 -3.75 0.62
N ILE A 141 7.00 -4.49 0.38
CA ILE A 141 7.38 -5.65 1.18
C ILE A 141 7.62 -5.20 2.62
N HIS A 142 7.04 -5.92 3.57
CA HIS A 142 7.14 -5.58 5.00
C HIS A 142 8.62 -5.50 5.42
N HIS A 143 8.96 -4.49 6.19
CA HIS A 143 10.34 -4.16 6.60
C HIS A 143 11.33 -3.75 5.48
N VAL A 144 10.88 -3.67 4.23
CA VAL A 144 11.70 -3.19 3.11
C VAL A 144 11.35 -1.73 2.79
N GLY A 145 11.91 -0.82 3.58
CA GLY A 145 11.87 0.63 3.29
C GLY A 145 12.91 1.04 2.24
N ASP A 146 12.95 2.33 1.89
CA ASP A 146 13.87 2.87 0.86
C ASP A 146 15.35 2.50 1.11
N VAL A 147 15.82 2.58 2.35
CA VAL A 147 17.20 2.24 2.72
C VAL A 147 17.47 0.75 2.50
N ASN A 148 16.59 -0.11 2.98
CA ASN A 148 16.73 -1.56 2.83
C ASN A 148 16.60 -1.98 1.36
N ALA A 149 15.69 -1.38 0.60
CA ALA A 149 15.57 -1.63 -0.84
C ALA A 149 16.89 -1.32 -1.57
N LYS A 150 17.54 -0.19 -1.29
CA LYS A 150 18.84 0.17 -1.86
C LYS A 150 19.93 -0.82 -1.47
N ALA A 151 20.01 -1.23 -0.21
CA ALA A 151 20.99 -2.22 0.25
C ALA A 151 20.78 -3.58 -0.43
N ILE A 152 19.54 -4.06 -0.48
CA ILE A 152 19.20 -5.33 -1.14
C ILE A 152 19.55 -5.29 -2.63
N THR A 153 19.22 -4.21 -3.33
CA THR A 153 19.49 -4.11 -4.78
C THR A 153 20.96 -3.90 -5.13
N THR A 154 21.79 -3.50 -4.16
CA THR A 154 23.24 -3.51 -4.30
C THR A 154 23.80 -4.94 -4.26
N ALA A 155 23.24 -5.79 -3.39
CA ALA A 155 23.63 -7.21 -3.30
C ALA A 155 23.02 -8.07 -4.41
N PHE A 156 21.79 -7.76 -4.81
CA PHE A 156 20.99 -8.49 -5.81
C PHE A 156 20.55 -7.53 -6.93
N PRO A 157 21.30 -7.46 -8.03
CA PRO A 157 21.12 -6.42 -9.06
C PRO A 157 19.83 -6.54 -9.89
N ASN A 158 19.08 -7.63 -9.76
CA ASN A 158 17.81 -7.85 -10.43
C ASN A 158 16.90 -8.80 -9.65
N ALA A 159 15.65 -8.92 -10.08
CA ALA A 159 14.64 -9.77 -9.43
C ALA A 159 15.02 -11.25 -9.45
N ASP A 160 15.64 -11.73 -10.52
CA ASP A 160 16.03 -13.14 -10.66
C ASP A 160 17.10 -13.53 -9.64
N SER A 161 18.13 -12.69 -9.45
CA SER A 161 19.18 -12.93 -8.46
C SER A 161 18.63 -12.90 -7.03
N LEU A 162 17.69 -11.99 -6.73
CA LEU A 162 17.02 -11.93 -5.44
C LEU A 162 16.15 -13.18 -5.21
N ASN A 163 15.35 -13.56 -6.20
CA ASN A 163 14.49 -14.74 -6.12
C ASN A 163 15.31 -16.02 -5.93
N GLN A 164 16.39 -16.18 -6.66
CA GLN A 164 17.29 -17.33 -6.53
C GLN A 164 17.89 -17.43 -5.12
N ALA A 165 18.34 -16.30 -4.56
CA ALA A 165 18.86 -16.26 -3.20
C ALA A 165 17.80 -16.58 -2.16
N ALA A 166 16.58 -16.05 -2.33
CA ALA A 166 15.46 -16.32 -1.42
C ALA A 166 15.04 -17.79 -1.43
N CYS A 167 15.02 -18.45 -2.61
CA CYS A 167 14.70 -19.88 -2.72
C CYS A 167 15.80 -20.80 -2.14
N GLN A 168 17.04 -20.31 -2.00
CA GLN A 168 18.15 -21.05 -1.41
C GLN A 168 18.33 -20.79 0.08
N ALA A 169 17.64 -19.78 0.64
CA ALA A 169 17.69 -19.51 2.06
C ALA A 169 16.98 -20.65 2.84
N PRO A 170 17.62 -21.22 3.89
CA PRO A 170 16.93 -22.19 4.73
C PRO A 170 15.75 -21.52 5.44
N ASP A 171 14.65 -22.25 5.56
CA ASP A 171 13.49 -21.84 6.37
C ASP A 171 13.98 -21.55 7.80
N SER A 172 13.87 -20.30 8.24
CA SER A 172 14.27 -19.83 9.56
C SER A 172 13.06 -19.56 10.45
#